data_0cb4f0de2aae04f7b0ccc8fdf7c75656
#
_entry.id   0cb4f0de2aae04f7b0ccc8fdf7c75656
#
_cell.length_a   1.000
_cell.length_b   1.000
_cell.length_c   1.000
_cell.angle_alpha   90.00
_cell.angle_beta   90.00
_cell.angle_gamma   90.00
#
_symmetry.space_group_name_H-M   'P 1'
#
loop_
_entity.id
_entity.type
_entity.pdbx_description
1 polymer ?
#
loop_
_entity_poly.entity_id
_entity_poly.type
_entity_poly.pdbx_seq_one_letter_code
_entity_poly.pdbx_strand_id
1 'polypeptide(L)'
;MNRPYPSALLQKAIDEFAKLPGIGRKTAMRLVLHLLRQEVAEVEAFGHAVIHLKHEVKYCRVCHNISDTDLCRICADPSRDRSTVCVVENVQDVMAVEATQQFHGLYHVLGGIISPMDGIGPSDLQIDSLVDRVKTGEVKEVILALSSTMEGDTTNFYIHRRLSDYEVKLTVIARGISVGDELEYTDEVTLGRSIVDRILFIGN
;
A
#
# COMPACT_ATOMS: atom_id res chain seq x y z
N MET A 1 -5.26 30.40 22.48
CA MET A 1 -6.47 31.25 22.56
C MET A 1 -7.50 30.68 21.59
N ASN A 2 -8.56 30.10 22.14
CA ASN A 2 -9.65 29.53 21.34
C ASN A 2 -10.57 30.71 20.96
N ARG A 3 -10.44 31.25 19.75
CA ARG A 3 -11.38 32.26 19.26
C ARG A 3 -12.69 31.50 18.95
N PRO A 4 -13.83 31.92 19.56
CA PRO A 4 -15.11 31.29 19.28
C PRO A 4 -15.46 31.52 17.81
N TYR A 5 -15.82 30.44 17.09
CA TYR A 5 -16.35 30.55 15.74
C TYR A 5 -17.77 31.17 15.79
N PRO A 6 -18.19 31.91 14.75
CA PRO A 6 -19.50 32.57 14.72
C PRO A 6 -20.69 31.59 14.65
N SER A 7 -20.43 30.31 14.37
CA SER A 7 -21.44 29.27 14.26
C SER A 7 -20.91 27.94 14.80
N ALA A 8 -21.74 27.25 15.58
CA ALA A 8 -21.44 25.91 16.10
C ALA A 8 -21.35 24.88 14.95
N LEU A 9 -22.13 25.04 13.89
CA LEU A 9 -22.07 24.18 12.70
C LEU A 9 -20.73 24.34 11.99
N LEU A 10 -20.27 25.57 11.82
CA LEU A 10 -18.97 25.86 11.24
C LEU A 10 -17.84 25.23 12.06
N GLN A 11 -17.89 25.39 13.38
CA GLN A 11 -16.90 24.81 14.28
C GLN A 11 -16.87 23.28 14.15
N LYS A 12 -18.05 22.62 14.18
CA LYS A 12 -18.13 21.16 14.07
C LYS A 12 -17.52 20.65 12.75
N ALA A 13 -17.82 21.30 11.64
CA ALA A 13 -17.25 20.94 10.34
C ALA A 13 -15.71 21.09 10.33
N ILE A 14 -15.18 22.21 10.89
CA ILE A 14 -13.74 22.42 11.00
C ILE A 14 -13.08 21.34 11.88
N ASP A 15 -13.71 20.97 12.98
CA ASP A 15 -13.19 19.95 13.89
C ASP A 15 -13.15 18.57 13.21
N GLU A 16 -14.14 18.20 12.40
CA GLU A 16 -14.12 16.95 11.64
C GLU A 16 -13.02 16.92 10.55
N PHE A 17 -12.89 18.00 9.78
CA PHE A 17 -11.80 18.09 8.79
C PHE A 17 -10.41 18.08 9.45
N ALA A 18 -10.26 18.66 10.63
CA ALA A 18 -8.99 18.69 11.36
C ALA A 18 -8.59 17.33 11.97
N LYS A 19 -9.46 16.33 11.98
CA LYS A 19 -9.13 14.94 12.35
C LYS A 19 -8.41 14.19 11.23
N LEU A 20 -8.49 14.68 10.00
CA LEU A 20 -7.83 14.04 8.87
C LEU A 20 -6.30 14.22 8.99
N PRO A 21 -5.51 13.16 8.71
CA PRO A 21 -4.06 13.24 8.81
C PRO A 21 -3.51 14.33 7.88
N GLY A 22 -2.57 15.14 8.38
CA GLY A 22 -1.99 16.25 7.63
C GLY A 22 -2.86 17.51 7.54
N ILE A 23 -4.10 17.50 8.06
CA ILE A 23 -5.00 18.65 8.03
C ILE A 23 -4.99 19.38 9.38
N GLY A 24 -4.25 20.49 9.43
CA GLY A 24 -4.30 21.39 10.57
C GLY A 24 -5.56 22.27 10.58
N ARG A 25 -5.92 22.85 11.76
CA ARG A 25 -7.13 23.69 11.92
C ARG A 25 -7.25 24.83 10.90
N LYS A 26 -6.12 25.45 10.50
CA LYS A 26 -6.12 26.54 9.51
C LYS A 26 -6.52 26.05 8.12
N THR A 27 -6.02 24.88 7.72
CA THR A 27 -6.38 24.22 6.46
C THR A 27 -7.83 23.74 6.50
N ALA A 28 -8.26 23.10 7.59
CA ALA A 28 -9.64 22.67 7.81
C ALA A 28 -10.62 23.84 7.66
N MET A 29 -10.35 24.98 8.30
CA MET A 29 -11.18 26.18 8.16
C MET A 29 -11.27 26.64 6.71
N ARG A 30 -10.16 26.66 5.96
CA ARG A 30 -10.15 27.05 4.53
C ARG A 30 -10.98 26.11 3.68
N LEU A 31 -10.91 24.81 3.92
CA LEU A 31 -11.68 23.79 3.21
C LEU A 31 -13.17 23.93 3.49
N VAL A 32 -13.57 24.06 4.75
CA VAL A 32 -14.97 24.24 5.15
C VAL A 32 -15.57 25.54 4.58
N LEU A 33 -14.81 26.65 4.62
CA LEU A 33 -15.28 27.91 4.01
C LEU A 33 -15.36 27.83 2.48
N HIS A 34 -14.56 26.97 1.84
CA HIS A 34 -14.69 26.69 0.41
C HIS A 34 -16.01 25.95 0.14
N LEU A 35 -16.28 24.84 0.86
CA LEU A 35 -17.53 24.10 0.73
C LEU A 35 -18.78 24.96 1.00
N LEU A 36 -18.69 25.87 1.97
CA LEU A 36 -19.81 26.79 2.28
C LEU A 36 -20.18 27.72 1.10
N ARG A 37 -19.29 27.91 0.14
CA ARG A 37 -19.52 28.72 -1.07
C ARG A 37 -20.00 27.93 -2.27
N GLN A 38 -19.94 26.59 -2.17
CA GLN A 38 -20.41 25.71 -3.23
C GLN A 38 -21.93 25.56 -3.19
N GLU A 39 -22.51 25.13 -4.30
CA GLU A 39 -23.92 24.76 -4.35
C GLU A 39 -24.19 23.56 -3.43
N VAL A 40 -25.38 23.54 -2.82
CA VAL A 40 -25.79 22.48 -1.88
C VAL A 40 -25.61 21.08 -2.52
N ALA A 41 -26.01 20.93 -3.78
CA ALA A 41 -25.90 19.65 -4.50
C ALA A 41 -24.46 19.16 -4.64
N GLU A 42 -23.48 20.05 -4.80
CA GLU A 42 -22.06 19.69 -4.88
C GLU A 42 -21.53 19.21 -3.52
N VAL A 43 -21.93 19.88 -2.44
CA VAL A 43 -21.57 19.49 -1.08
C VAL A 43 -22.20 18.15 -0.69
N GLU A 44 -23.45 17.92 -1.06
CA GLU A 44 -24.15 16.64 -0.87
C GLU A 44 -23.46 15.53 -1.65
N ALA A 45 -23.12 15.75 -2.92
CA ALA A 45 -22.38 14.77 -3.73
C ALA A 45 -21.03 14.40 -3.12
N PHE A 46 -20.27 15.39 -2.61
CA PHE A 46 -19.03 15.15 -1.88
C PHE A 46 -19.26 14.31 -0.61
N GLY A 47 -20.24 14.69 0.20
CA GLY A 47 -20.59 13.97 1.42
C GLY A 47 -21.01 12.52 1.13
N HIS A 48 -21.86 12.32 0.13
CA HIS A 48 -22.27 10.99 -0.31
C HIS A 48 -21.11 10.15 -0.82
N ALA A 49 -20.18 10.71 -1.60
CA ALA A 49 -19.02 9.97 -2.09
C ALA A 49 -18.18 9.42 -0.97
N VAL A 50 -17.91 10.19 0.10
CA VAL A 50 -17.14 9.74 1.27
C VAL A 50 -17.90 8.67 2.06
N ILE A 51 -19.21 8.84 2.24
CA ILE A 51 -20.07 7.88 2.95
C ILE A 51 -20.13 6.55 2.19
N HIS A 52 -20.41 6.58 0.88
CA HIS A 52 -20.48 5.40 0.02
C HIS A 52 -19.14 4.67 -0.02
N LEU A 53 -18.03 5.38 -0.17
CA LEU A 53 -16.70 4.78 -0.10
C LEU A 53 -16.54 3.93 1.16
N LYS A 54 -16.95 4.44 2.33
CA LYS A 54 -16.79 3.72 3.61
C LYS A 54 -17.70 2.50 3.74
N HIS A 55 -18.92 2.59 3.19
CA HIS A 55 -19.92 1.53 3.34
C HIS A 55 -19.86 0.45 2.27
N GLU A 56 -19.46 0.79 1.06
CA GLU A 56 -19.61 -0.08 -0.11
C GLU A 56 -18.29 -0.67 -0.60
N VAL A 57 -17.15 -0.03 -0.24
CA VAL A 57 -15.85 -0.59 -0.60
C VAL A 57 -15.65 -1.95 0.04
N LYS A 58 -15.22 -2.91 -0.77
CA LYS A 58 -14.86 -4.27 -0.36
C LYS A 58 -13.36 -4.50 -0.45
N TYR A 59 -12.93 -5.61 0.11
CA TYR A 59 -11.60 -6.14 -0.13
C TYR A 59 -11.70 -7.38 -0.98
N CYS A 60 -10.84 -7.47 -1.99
CA CYS A 60 -10.78 -8.64 -2.87
C CYS A 60 -10.51 -9.90 -2.05
N ARG A 61 -11.36 -10.91 -2.19
CA ARG A 61 -11.23 -12.18 -1.45
C ARG A 61 -9.95 -12.97 -1.75
N VAL A 62 -9.23 -12.63 -2.83
CA VAL A 62 -8.03 -13.35 -3.26
C VAL A 62 -6.75 -12.59 -2.89
N CYS A 63 -6.70 -11.27 -3.12
CA CYS A 63 -5.47 -10.50 -2.95
C CYS A 63 -5.57 -9.39 -1.89
N HIS A 64 -6.70 -9.21 -1.26
CA HIS A 64 -6.99 -8.18 -0.24
C HIS A 64 -6.84 -6.73 -0.70
N ASN A 65 -6.72 -6.49 -2.02
CA ASN A 65 -6.77 -5.14 -2.58
C ASN A 65 -8.19 -4.57 -2.48
N ILE A 66 -8.32 -3.26 -2.48
CA ILE A 66 -9.61 -2.56 -2.53
C ILE A 66 -10.35 -2.90 -3.84
N SER A 67 -11.66 -3.12 -3.72
CA SER A 67 -12.52 -3.52 -4.83
C SER A 67 -13.96 -3.08 -4.59
N ASP A 68 -14.70 -2.87 -5.67
CA ASP A 68 -16.17 -2.66 -5.62
C ASP A 68 -16.93 -4.01 -5.62
N THR A 69 -16.24 -5.10 -5.96
CA THR A 69 -16.79 -6.45 -6.06
C THR A 69 -15.93 -7.45 -5.28
N ASP A 70 -16.37 -8.70 -5.18
CA ASP A 70 -15.64 -9.75 -4.44
C ASP A 70 -14.27 -10.09 -5.05
N LEU A 71 -14.08 -9.81 -6.35
CA LEU A 71 -12.78 -9.89 -7.03
C LEU A 71 -12.42 -8.52 -7.59
N CYS A 72 -11.22 -8.03 -7.29
CA CYS A 72 -10.72 -6.80 -7.89
C CYS A 72 -10.44 -6.98 -9.39
N ARG A 73 -10.34 -5.87 -10.11
CA ARG A 73 -10.10 -5.87 -11.56
C ARG A 73 -8.85 -6.64 -11.95
N ILE A 74 -7.79 -6.58 -11.15
CA ILE A 74 -6.54 -7.31 -11.40
C ILE A 74 -6.73 -8.82 -11.27
N CYS A 75 -7.37 -9.29 -10.20
CA CYS A 75 -7.62 -10.73 -10.01
C CYS A 75 -8.66 -11.29 -10.98
N ALA A 76 -9.57 -10.47 -11.49
CA ALA A 76 -10.58 -10.85 -12.47
C ALA A 76 -10.04 -10.87 -13.91
N ASP A 77 -8.92 -10.21 -14.19
CA ASP A 77 -8.34 -10.12 -15.51
C ASP A 77 -7.68 -11.44 -15.93
N PRO A 78 -8.18 -12.12 -16.99
CA PRO A 78 -7.63 -13.38 -17.47
C PRO A 78 -6.26 -13.23 -18.15
N SER A 79 -5.85 -12.04 -18.54
CA SER A 79 -4.56 -11.77 -19.18
C SER A 79 -3.39 -11.75 -18.20
N ARG A 80 -3.67 -11.69 -16.88
CA ARG A 80 -2.65 -11.65 -15.83
C ARG A 80 -2.02 -13.03 -15.60
N ASP A 81 -0.71 -13.02 -15.40
CA ASP A 81 0.03 -14.23 -14.99
C ASP A 81 -0.32 -14.61 -13.55
N ARG A 82 -1.00 -15.77 -13.41
CA ARG A 82 -1.42 -16.29 -12.11
C ARG A 82 -0.32 -17.00 -11.35
N SER A 83 0.78 -17.33 -12.03
CA SER A 83 1.92 -18.02 -11.43
C SER A 83 2.84 -17.10 -10.64
N THR A 84 2.74 -15.78 -10.86
CA THR A 84 3.59 -14.77 -10.21
C THR A 84 2.75 -13.85 -9.32
N VAL A 85 3.13 -13.76 -8.02
CA VAL A 85 2.45 -12.94 -7.03
C VAL A 85 3.40 -11.93 -6.41
N CYS A 86 3.08 -10.64 -6.54
CA CYS A 86 3.78 -9.56 -5.88
C CYS A 86 3.12 -9.26 -4.52
N VAL A 87 3.85 -9.46 -3.44
CA VAL A 87 3.42 -9.20 -2.07
C VAL A 87 3.80 -7.77 -1.70
N VAL A 88 2.82 -6.99 -1.28
CA VAL A 88 2.97 -5.58 -0.91
C VAL A 88 2.35 -5.30 0.46
N GLU A 89 2.74 -4.21 1.09
CA GLU A 89 2.22 -3.82 2.41
C GLU A 89 0.77 -3.35 2.32
N ASN A 90 0.48 -2.49 1.36
CA ASN A 90 -0.79 -1.77 1.29
C ASN A 90 -1.25 -1.53 -0.16
N VAL A 91 -2.44 -0.94 -0.29
CA VAL A 91 -3.05 -0.68 -1.61
C VAL A 91 -2.31 0.38 -2.41
N GLN A 92 -1.65 1.34 -1.75
CA GLN A 92 -0.86 2.38 -2.43
C GLN A 92 0.32 1.76 -3.17
N ASP A 93 0.92 0.71 -2.62
CA ASP A 93 2.02 -0.02 -3.27
C ASP A 93 1.54 -0.74 -4.53
N VAL A 94 0.32 -1.32 -4.51
CA VAL A 94 -0.28 -1.88 -5.74
C VAL A 94 -0.40 -0.80 -6.81
N MET A 95 -0.90 0.39 -6.43
CA MET A 95 -1.04 1.50 -7.37
C MET A 95 0.32 1.96 -7.92
N ALA A 96 1.35 2.01 -7.09
CA ALA A 96 2.70 2.40 -7.48
C ALA A 96 3.31 1.41 -8.47
N VAL A 97 3.18 0.10 -8.22
CA VAL A 97 3.69 -0.94 -9.13
C VAL A 97 2.90 -0.95 -10.45
N GLU A 98 1.56 -0.86 -10.41
CA GLU A 98 0.71 -0.80 -11.61
C GLU A 98 1.04 0.43 -12.48
N ALA A 99 1.35 1.57 -11.87
CA ALA A 99 1.73 2.77 -12.62
C ALA A 99 2.99 2.58 -13.48
N THR A 100 3.86 1.63 -13.14
CA THR A 100 5.05 1.31 -13.94
C THR A 100 4.71 0.59 -15.26
N GLN A 101 3.57 -0.09 -15.34
CA GLN A 101 3.16 -0.95 -16.46
C GLN A 101 4.17 -2.08 -16.79
N GLN A 102 5.03 -2.45 -15.84
CA GLN A 102 6.07 -3.49 -16.04
C GLN A 102 5.68 -4.82 -15.41
N PHE A 103 4.71 -4.85 -14.51
CA PHE A 103 4.30 -6.05 -13.82
C PHE A 103 2.94 -6.56 -14.34
N HIS A 104 2.89 -7.79 -14.75
CA HIS A 104 1.69 -8.43 -15.30
C HIS A 104 1.18 -9.61 -14.47
N GLY A 105 1.75 -9.83 -13.29
CA GLY A 105 1.29 -10.85 -12.34
C GLY A 105 0.12 -10.38 -11.48
N LEU A 106 -0.13 -11.13 -10.42
CA LEU A 106 -1.14 -10.83 -9.42
C LEU A 106 -0.49 -10.24 -8.16
N TYR A 107 -1.30 -9.63 -7.31
CA TYR A 107 -0.85 -9.06 -6.03
C TYR A 107 -1.34 -9.85 -4.82
N HIS A 108 -0.72 -9.58 -3.68
CA HIS A 108 -1.20 -9.94 -2.38
C HIS A 108 -0.89 -8.81 -1.40
N VAL A 109 -1.94 -8.16 -0.89
CA VAL A 109 -1.81 -7.04 0.05
C VAL A 109 -1.84 -7.58 1.47
N LEU A 110 -0.77 -7.35 2.22
CA LEU A 110 -0.65 -7.84 3.61
C LEU A 110 -1.51 -7.05 4.60
N GLY A 111 -1.78 -5.77 4.32
CA GLY A 111 -2.44 -4.86 5.24
C GLY A 111 -1.48 -4.16 6.22
N GLY A 112 -0.18 -4.33 6.05
CA GLY A 112 0.90 -3.74 6.86
C GLY A 112 2.15 -4.60 6.88
N ILE A 113 3.02 -4.34 7.86
CA ILE A 113 4.23 -5.11 8.16
C ILE A 113 4.27 -5.45 9.65
N ILE A 114 5.04 -6.47 10.03
CA ILE A 114 5.26 -6.83 11.43
C ILE A 114 5.98 -5.67 12.11
N SER A 115 5.32 -5.03 13.07
CA SER A 115 5.84 -3.91 13.84
C SER A 115 5.47 -4.07 15.32
N PRO A 116 6.34 -4.67 16.15
CA PRO A 116 6.08 -4.84 17.57
C PRO A 116 5.87 -3.52 18.31
N MET A 117 6.52 -2.45 17.85
CA MET A 117 6.38 -1.11 18.44
C MET A 117 4.98 -0.53 18.24
N ASP A 118 4.34 -0.85 17.10
CA ASP A 118 2.96 -0.45 16.78
C ASP A 118 1.93 -1.50 17.21
N GLY A 119 2.37 -2.59 17.83
CA GLY A 119 1.51 -3.69 18.27
C GLY A 119 1.03 -4.59 17.14
N ILE A 120 1.64 -4.53 15.95
CA ILE A 120 1.24 -5.33 14.78
C ILE A 120 2.04 -6.63 14.77
N GLY A 121 1.35 -7.75 14.97
CA GLY A 121 1.91 -9.10 14.87
C GLY A 121 1.59 -9.78 13.55
N PRO A 122 2.16 -10.97 13.30
CA PRO A 122 1.88 -11.75 12.09
C PRO A 122 0.41 -12.11 11.90
N SER A 123 -0.34 -12.28 12.98
CA SER A 123 -1.79 -12.61 12.95
C SER A 123 -2.67 -11.45 12.51
N ASP A 124 -2.15 -10.23 12.54
CA ASP A 124 -2.88 -9.03 12.11
C ASP A 124 -2.75 -8.80 10.61
N LEU A 125 -1.87 -9.57 9.95
CA LEU A 125 -1.54 -9.47 8.54
C LEU A 125 -2.11 -10.64 7.73
N GLN A 126 -2.32 -10.42 6.44
CA GLN A 126 -2.87 -11.42 5.51
C GLN A 126 -1.83 -12.47 5.06
N ILE A 127 -0.96 -12.93 5.99
CA ILE A 127 0.11 -13.89 5.67
C ILE A 127 -0.44 -15.31 5.53
N ASP A 128 -1.41 -15.71 6.36
CA ASP A 128 -1.99 -17.06 6.28
C ASP A 128 -2.71 -17.28 4.95
N SER A 129 -3.43 -16.28 4.45
CA SER A 129 -4.09 -16.35 3.14
C SER A 129 -3.09 -16.39 1.98
N LEU A 130 -1.90 -15.77 2.11
CA LEU A 130 -0.80 -15.95 1.15
C LEU A 130 -0.30 -17.40 1.14
N VAL A 131 -0.08 -17.98 2.32
CA VAL A 131 0.34 -19.39 2.44
C VAL A 131 -0.70 -20.31 1.82
N ASP A 132 -1.98 -20.12 2.09
CA ASP A 132 -3.05 -20.94 1.52
C ASP A 132 -3.10 -20.81 -0.02
N ARG A 133 -2.83 -19.63 -0.54
CA ARG A 133 -2.73 -19.40 -1.98
C ARG A 133 -1.54 -20.14 -2.61
N VAL A 134 -0.37 -20.16 -1.95
CA VAL A 134 0.81 -20.90 -2.43
C VAL A 134 0.59 -22.41 -2.36
N LYS A 135 -0.11 -22.92 -1.35
CA LYS A 135 -0.46 -24.35 -1.20
C LYS A 135 -1.21 -24.92 -2.40
N THR A 136 -1.93 -24.12 -3.19
CA THR A 136 -2.63 -24.60 -4.39
C THR A 136 -1.67 -25.13 -5.47
N GLY A 137 -0.40 -24.72 -5.41
CA GLY A 137 0.63 -25.09 -6.39
C GLY A 137 0.55 -24.30 -7.71
N GLU A 138 -0.39 -23.36 -7.85
CA GLU A 138 -0.50 -22.49 -9.01
C GLU A 138 0.59 -21.38 -8.99
N VAL A 139 0.94 -20.89 -7.80
CA VAL A 139 1.95 -19.84 -7.61
C VAL A 139 3.35 -20.46 -7.69
N LYS A 140 4.15 -20.01 -8.64
CA LYS A 140 5.55 -20.44 -8.85
C LYS A 140 6.56 -19.43 -8.34
N GLU A 141 6.21 -18.14 -8.31
CA GLU A 141 7.05 -17.08 -7.81
C GLU A 141 6.27 -16.11 -6.91
N VAL A 142 6.84 -15.80 -5.76
CA VAL A 142 6.40 -14.74 -4.86
C VAL A 142 7.48 -13.67 -4.82
N ILE A 143 7.15 -12.48 -5.26
CA ILE A 143 8.01 -11.29 -5.22
C ILE A 143 7.69 -10.51 -3.96
N LEU A 144 8.64 -10.38 -3.06
CA LEU A 144 8.48 -9.59 -1.83
C LEU A 144 8.83 -8.12 -2.12
N ALA A 145 7.80 -7.28 -2.20
CA ALA A 145 7.90 -5.86 -2.49
C ALA A 145 7.52 -5.02 -1.26
N LEU A 146 8.15 -5.35 -0.12
CA LEU A 146 7.96 -4.64 1.15
C LEU A 146 9.00 -3.54 1.31
N SER A 147 8.76 -2.61 2.25
CA SER A 147 9.68 -1.52 2.57
C SER A 147 11.07 -2.03 2.94
N SER A 148 12.10 -1.25 2.62
CA SER A 148 13.48 -1.56 2.95
C SER A 148 13.85 -1.14 4.39
N THR A 149 12.92 -1.33 5.33
CA THR A 149 13.08 -1.08 6.76
C THR A 149 13.40 -2.38 7.51
N MET A 150 13.76 -2.28 8.78
CA MET A 150 14.00 -3.44 9.64
C MET A 150 12.72 -4.28 9.82
N GLU A 151 11.57 -3.61 9.90
CA GLU A 151 10.25 -4.23 10.00
C GLU A 151 9.88 -4.96 8.71
N GLY A 152 10.15 -4.34 7.55
CA GLY A 152 9.96 -4.95 6.23
C GLY A 152 10.84 -6.18 6.06
N ASP A 153 12.12 -6.12 6.43
CA ASP A 153 13.04 -7.26 6.39
C ASP A 153 12.61 -8.38 7.36
N THR A 154 12.13 -8.02 8.57
CA THR A 154 11.56 -8.99 9.53
C THR A 154 10.35 -9.69 8.95
N THR A 155 9.47 -8.94 8.27
CA THR A 155 8.28 -9.48 7.62
C THR A 155 8.65 -10.40 6.46
N ASN A 156 9.62 -10.01 5.62
CA ASN A 156 10.17 -10.85 4.56
C ASN A 156 10.71 -12.18 5.09
N PHE A 157 11.48 -12.12 6.17
CA PHE A 157 12.02 -13.33 6.81
C PHE A 157 10.92 -14.23 7.37
N TYR A 158 9.89 -13.65 7.99
CA TYR A 158 8.76 -14.41 8.49
C TYR A 158 7.99 -15.10 7.36
N ILE A 159 7.71 -14.40 6.26
CA ILE A 159 7.06 -14.98 5.08
C ILE A 159 7.92 -16.10 4.48
N HIS A 160 9.22 -15.87 4.32
CA HIS A 160 10.16 -16.89 3.84
C HIS A 160 10.06 -18.18 4.70
N ARG A 161 10.07 -18.05 6.02
CA ARG A 161 9.95 -19.19 6.94
C ARG A 161 8.60 -19.92 6.79
N ARG A 162 7.50 -19.17 6.56
CA ARG A 162 6.16 -19.75 6.39
C ARG A 162 5.99 -20.46 5.03
N LEU A 163 6.79 -20.10 4.04
CA LEU A 163 6.75 -20.67 2.70
C LEU A 163 7.85 -21.70 2.43
N SER A 164 8.76 -21.96 3.38
CA SER A 164 9.92 -22.85 3.19
C SER A 164 9.59 -24.30 2.81
N ASP A 165 8.40 -24.76 3.17
CA ASP A 165 7.96 -26.13 2.88
C ASP A 165 7.27 -26.28 1.51
N TYR A 166 7.17 -25.19 0.73
CA TYR A 166 6.49 -25.17 -0.56
C TYR A 166 7.50 -24.92 -1.71
N GLU A 167 7.28 -25.57 -2.85
CA GLU A 167 8.07 -25.34 -4.06
C GLU A 167 7.68 -24.02 -4.74
N VAL A 168 8.07 -22.91 -4.15
CA VAL A 168 7.84 -21.56 -4.65
C VAL A 168 9.14 -20.78 -4.64
N LYS A 169 9.44 -20.10 -5.74
CA LYS A 169 10.58 -19.19 -5.82
C LYS A 169 10.25 -17.90 -5.08
N LEU A 170 11.10 -17.50 -4.14
CA LEU A 170 11.00 -16.22 -3.44
C LEU A 170 12.03 -15.25 -4.00
N THR A 171 11.58 -14.08 -4.40
CA THR A 171 12.42 -12.98 -4.86
C THR A 171 12.07 -11.69 -4.10
N VAL A 172 12.99 -10.75 -4.09
CA VAL A 172 12.80 -9.42 -3.49
C VAL A 172 13.01 -8.40 -4.59
N ILE A 173 12.26 -7.30 -4.58
CA ILE A 173 12.52 -6.19 -5.51
C ILE A 173 13.95 -5.69 -5.35
N ALA A 174 14.58 -5.34 -6.47
CA ALA A 174 15.95 -4.83 -6.46
C ALA A 174 16.05 -3.56 -5.58
N ARG A 175 17.08 -3.52 -4.76
CA ARG A 175 17.42 -2.36 -3.92
C ARG A 175 18.69 -1.74 -4.49
N GLY A 176 18.70 -0.42 -4.60
CA GLY A 176 19.88 0.24 -5.17
C GLY A 176 19.71 1.74 -5.33
N ILE A 177 20.65 2.33 -6.05
CA ILE A 177 20.68 3.75 -6.34
C ILE A 177 19.58 4.07 -7.36
N SER A 178 18.83 5.13 -7.12
CA SER A 178 17.77 5.57 -8.01
C SER A 178 18.33 6.05 -9.37
N VAL A 179 17.57 5.83 -10.43
CA VAL A 179 17.96 6.28 -11.77
C VAL A 179 18.00 7.80 -11.80
N GLY A 180 19.16 8.37 -12.16
CA GLY A 180 19.38 9.81 -12.21
C GLY A 180 19.97 10.42 -10.93
N ASP A 181 20.12 9.64 -9.86
CA ASP A 181 20.79 10.12 -8.66
C ASP A 181 22.32 10.08 -8.82
N GLU A 182 22.99 11.05 -8.20
CA GLU A 182 24.45 11.10 -8.11
C GLU A 182 24.90 10.34 -6.86
N LEU A 183 26.04 9.61 -6.95
CA LEU A 183 26.56 8.80 -5.84
C LEU A 183 26.85 9.63 -4.59
N GLU A 184 27.20 10.91 -4.77
CA GLU A 184 27.50 11.84 -3.68
C GLU A 184 26.29 12.09 -2.75
N TYR A 185 25.06 12.02 -3.29
CA TYR A 185 23.83 12.28 -2.53
C TYR A 185 23.14 11.00 -2.03
N THR A 186 23.70 9.83 -2.38
CA THR A 186 23.15 8.55 -1.92
C THR A 186 23.61 8.27 -0.49
N ASP A 187 22.70 7.83 0.38
CA ASP A 187 23.05 7.45 1.74
C ASP A 187 24.03 6.26 1.77
N GLU A 188 24.87 6.22 2.80
CA GLU A 188 25.96 5.22 2.93
C GLU A 188 25.46 3.77 2.95
N VAL A 189 24.26 3.51 3.52
CA VAL A 189 23.69 2.17 3.62
C VAL A 189 23.24 1.68 2.25
N THR A 190 22.53 2.51 1.50
CA THR A 190 22.08 2.22 0.13
C THR A 190 23.28 2.04 -0.80
N LEU A 191 24.28 2.92 -0.72
CA LEU A 191 25.49 2.81 -1.53
C LEU A 191 26.27 1.53 -1.21
N GLY A 192 26.45 1.23 0.08
CA GLY A 192 27.12 0.01 0.52
C GLY A 192 26.43 -1.27 0.03
N ARG A 193 25.11 -1.35 0.17
CA ARG A 193 24.30 -2.48 -0.34
C ARG A 193 24.41 -2.61 -1.86
N SER A 194 24.32 -1.50 -2.60
CA SER A 194 24.44 -1.51 -4.06
C SER A 194 25.78 -2.04 -4.56
N ILE A 195 26.87 -1.82 -3.80
CA ILE A 195 28.18 -2.38 -4.11
C ILE A 195 28.23 -3.88 -3.81
N VAL A 196 27.64 -4.33 -2.70
CA VAL A 196 27.60 -5.75 -2.32
C VAL A 196 26.76 -6.55 -3.32
N ASP A 197 25.55 -6.04 -3.65
CA ASP A 197 24.56 -6.70 -4.50
C ASP A 197 24.71 -6.37 -6.00
N ARG A 198 25.89 -5.85 -6.40
CA ARG A 198 26.18 -5.47 -7.78
C ARG A 198 25.96 -6.61 -8.76
N ILE A 199 25.37 -6.30 -9.89
CA ILE A 199 25.12 -7.27 -10.98
C ILE A 199 26.21 -7.18 -12.06
N LEU A 200 26.36 -8.26 -12.83
CA LEU A 200 27.25 -8.26 -13.98
C LEU A 200 26.76 -7.25 -15.04
N PHE A 201 27.68 -6.41 -15.50
CA PHE A 201 27.42 -5.55 -16.64
C PHE A 201 27.56 -6.38 -17.93
N ILE A 202 26.42 -6.64 -18.57
CA ILE A 202 26.37 -7.27 -19.89
C ILE A 202 26.08 -6.15 -20.86
N GLY A 203 27.12 -5.73 -21.63
CA GLY A 203 26.95 -4.77 -22.72
C GLY A 203 26.05 -5.38 -23.81
N ASN A 204 24.98 -4.67 -24.19
CA ASN A 204 24.16 -5.00 -25.34
C ASN A 204 24.88 -4.59 -26.64
#